data_b418b04d39bd4d52702ed413554aa197
#
_entry.id   b418b04d39bd4d52702ed413554aa197
#
_cell.length_a   1.000
_cell.length_b   1.000
_cell.length_c   1.000
_cell.angle_alpha   90.00
_cell.angle_beta   90.00
_cell.angle_gamma   90.00
#
_symmetry.space_group_name_H-M   'P 1'
#
loop_
_entity.id
_entity.type
_entity.pdbx_description
1 polymer ?
#
loop_
_entity_poly.entity_id
_entity_poly.type
_entity_poly.pdbx_seq_one_letter_code
_entity_poly.pdbx_strand_id
1 'polypeptide(L)'
;TWYGGEMKKGMFSMMNYFLPLKGMASMHCSANTDMNGENTAIFFGLSGTGKTTLSTDPKRLLIGDDEHGWDDNGVFNFEGGCYAKVINLDKESEPDIYNAIKRNALLENVTLDAEGKIDFADKSVTENTRVSYPINHIENIVRPISSAPAAKNVIFLSADAFGVLPPVSILTEAQTQYYFLSGFTAKLAGTERGITEPTPTFSACFGQAFLELHPTKYAEELVKKMEKSGAKAYLVNTG
;
A
#
# COMPACT_ATOMS: atom_id res chain seq x y z
N THR A 1 -12.08 19.49 7.14
CA THR A 1 -12.52 18.10 7.30
C THR A 1 -12.27 17.60 8.72
N TRP A 2 -13.06 16.62 9.14
CA TRP A 2 -12.93 15.92 10.42
C TRP A 2 -12.29 14.52 10.26
N TYR A 3 -11.84 14.16 9.05
CA TYR A 3 -11.31 12.86 8.73
C TYR A 3 -9.89 12.99 8.14
N GLY A 4 -8.88 12.47 8.86
CA GLY A 4 -7.47 12.56 8.48
C GLY A 4 -7.17 11.89 7.15
N GLY A 5 -7.88 10.83 6.80
CA GLY A 5 -7.76 10.16 5.51
C GLY A 5 -8.05 11.04 4.30
N GLU A 6 -8.97 11.98 4.40
CA GLU A 6 -9.23 12.94 3.31
C GLU A 6 -8.06 13.91 3.12
N MET A 7 -7.47 14.40 4.21
CA MET A 7 -6.27 15.26 4.13
C MET A 7 -5.10 14.49 3.51
N LYS A 8 -4.84 13.27 3.99
CA LYS A 8 -3.80 12.38 3.45
C LYS A 8 -4.00 12.15 1.96
N LYS A 9 -5.19 11.73 1.54
CA LYS A 9 -5.47 11.38 0.15
C LYS A 9 -5.54 12.60 -0.77
N GLY A 10 -5.97 13.76 -0.27
CA GLY A 10 -5.86 15.02 -1.00
C GLY A 10 -4.41 15.40 -1.30
N MET A 11 -3.50 15.24 -0.33
CA MET A 11 -2.06 15.44 -0.57
C MET A 11 -1.49 14.40 -1.53
N PHE A 12 -1.95 13.15 -1.46
CA PHE A 12 -1.56 12.12 -2.41
C PHE A 12 -2.00 12.47 -3.85
N SER A 13 -3.23 12.93 -4.06
CA SER A 13 -3.69 13.41 -5.37
C SER A 13 -2.80 14.54 -5.90
N MET A 14 -2.38 15.49 -5.05
CA MET A 14 -1.42 16.53 -5.46
C MET A 14 -0.08 15.92 -5.92
N MET A 15 0.45 14.93 -5.21
CA MET A 15 1.69 14.25 -5.61
C MET A 15 1.49 13.46 -6.91
N ASN A 16 0.33 12.83 -7.11
CA ASN A 16 -0.04 12.16 -8.36
C ASN A 16 -0.12 13.13 -9.56
N TYR A 17 -0.35 14.41 -9.34
CA TYR A 17 -0.23 15.42 -10.38
C TYR A 17 1.23 15.81 -10.65
N PHE A 18 1.98 16.17 -9.61
CA PHE A 18 3.30 16.76 -9.76
C PHE A 18 4.41 15.77 -10.12
N LEU A 19 4.41 14.56 -9.55
CA LEU A 19 5.52 13.62 -9.75
C LEU A 19 5.62 13.12 -11.20
N PRO A 20 4.54 12.68 -11.88
CA PRO A 20 4.64 12.25 -13.27
C PRO A 20 5.06 13.35 -14.23
N LEU A 21 4.70 14.60 -13.95
CA LEU A 21 5.15 15.78 -14.76
C LEU A 21 6.64 16.04 -14.62
N LYS A 22 7.27 15.53 -13.56
CA LYS A 22 8.72 15.61 -13.31
C LYS A 22 9.47 14.33 -13.72
N GLY A 23 8.80 13.40 -14.41
CA GLY A 23 9.41 12.13 -14.83
C GLY A 23 9.64 11.13 -13.69
N MET A 24 8.86 11.24 -12.62
CA MET A 24 8.87 10.31 -11.49
C MET A 24 7.61 9.47 -11.51
N ALA A 25 7.70 8.16 -11.23
CA ALA A 25 6.51 7.37 -11.01
C ALA A 25 5.89 7.73 -9.65
N SER A 26 4.58 7.96 -9.62
CA SER A 26 3.80 8.12 -8.39
C SER A 26 2.92 6.88 -8.22
N MET A 27 2.96 6.27 -7.04
CA MET A 27 2.48 4.91 -6.87
C MET A 27 1.69 4.75 -5.56
N HIS A 28 0.48 4.20 -5.66
CA HIS A 28 -0.28 3.70 -4.53
C HIS A 28 0.14 2.24 -4.28
N CYS A 29 1.18 2.06 -3.49
CA CYS A 29 1.80 0.77 -3.24
C CYS A 29 2.50 0.72 -1.89
N SER A 30 2.72 -0.46 -1.35
CA SER A 30 3.70 -0.67 -0.27
C SER A 30 5.08 -0.93 -0.86
N ALA A 31 6.13 -0.69 -0.08
CA ALA A 31 7.50 -0.97 -0.52
C ALA A 31 8.38 -1.42 0.65
N ASN A 32 9.26 -2.37 0.36
CA ASN A 32 10.27 -2.85 1.29
C ASN A 32 11.58 -3.18 0.55
N THR A 33 12.63 -3.43 1.30
CA THR A 33 13.90 -3.92 0.76
C THR A 33 14.43 -5.07 1.62
N ASP A 34 15.42 -5.81 1.15
CA ASP A 34 16.10 -6.82 1.98
C ASP A 34 16.92 -6.18 3.11
N MET A 35 17.45 -6.99 4.01
CA MET A 35 18.21 -6.52 5.16
C MET A 35 19.51 -5.80 4.79
N ASN A 36 19.99 -5.95 3.55
CA ASN A 36 21.15 -5.24 3.03
C ASN A 36 20.80 -3.91 2.36
N GLY A 37 19.49 -3.63 2.13
CA GLY A 37 19.01 -2.44 1.46
C GLY A 37 19.19 -2.44 -0.07
N GLU A 38 19.40 -3.62 -0.70
CA GLU A 38 19.79 -3.72 -2.12
C GLU A 38 18.68 -4.29 -3.01
N ASN A 39 17.73 -5.04 -2.44
CA ASN A 39 16.72 -5.77 -3.18
C ASN A 39 15.31 -5.22 -2.90
N THR A 40 15.05 -4.03 -3.42
CA THR A 40 13.77 -3.32 -3.25
C THR A 40 12.65 -4.02 -4.02
N ALA A 41 11.51 -4.19 -3.34
CA ALA A 41 10.26 -4.68 -3.91
C ALA A 41 9.14 -3.68 -3.65
N ILE A 42 8.25 -3.51 -4.64
CA ILE A 42 7.03 -2.71 -4.53
C ILE A 42 5.81 -3.59 -4.74
N PHE A 43 4.75 -3.35 -3.98
CA PHE A 43 3.55 -4.18 -3.94
C PHE A 43 2.33 -3.31 -4.26
N PHE A 44 1.75 -3.52 -5.42
CA PHE A 44 0.46 -2.95 -5.78
C PHE A 44 -0.67 -3.89 -5.37
N GLY A 45 -1.77 -3.33 -4.93
CA GLY A 45 -2.95 -4.10 -4.57
C GLY A 45 -4.02 -3.21 -3.96
N LEU A 46 -5.27 -3.59 -4.13
CA LEU A 46 -6.41 -2.94 -3.50
C LEU A 46 -6.61 -3.44 -2.05
N SER A 47 -7.58 -2.86 -1.37
CA SER A 47 -7.94 -3.28 0.00
C SER A 47 -8.26 -4.78 0.05
N GLY A 48 -7.71 -5.49 1.04
CA GLY A 48 -7.94 -6.91 1.24
C GLY A 48 -7.06 -7.87 0.42
N THR A 49 -6.19 -7.38 -0.46
CA THR A 49 -5.29 -8.25 -1.25
C THR A 49 -4.00 -8.66 -0.52
N GLY A 50 -3.81 -8.22 0.73
CA GLY A 50 -2.64 -8.58 1.51
C GLY A 50 -1.43 -7.65 1.32
N LYS A 51 -1.61 -6.47 0.72
CA LYS A 51 -0.52 -5.49 0.46
C LYS A 51 0.32 -5.21 1.70
N THR A 52 -0.30 -4.78 2.79
CA THR A 52 0.39 -4.49 4.05
C THR A 52 1.02 -5.74 4.66
N THR A 53 0.27 -6.83 4.75
CA THR A 53 0.75 -8.10 5.33
C THR A 53 2.00 -8.63 4.64
N LEU A 54 2.03 -8.59 3.30
CA LEU A 54 3.17 -9.10 2.54
C LEU A 54 4.37 -8.15 2.53
N SER A 55 4.15 -6.85 2.69
CA SER A 55 5.23 -5.86 2.71
C SER A 55 5.90 -5.73 4.07
N THR A 56 5.24 -6.15 5.17
CA THR A 56 5.76 -6.07 6.55
C THR A 56 6.44 -7.38 7.02
N ASP A 57 7.09 -8.10 6.12
CA ASP A 57 7.88 -9.28 6.45
C ASP A 57 9.01 -8.91 7.44
N PRO A 58 9.14 -9.61 8.60
CA PRO A 58 10.20 -9.32 9.58
C PRO A 58 11.62 -9.55 9.06
N LYS A 59 11.78 -10.23 7.94
CA LYS A 59 13.07 -10.44 7.24
C LYS A 59 13.38 -9.35 6.22
N ARG A 60 12.57 -8.31 6.14
CA ARG A 60 12.75 -7.20 5.20
C ARG A 60 12.57 -5.86 5.94
N LEU A 61 13.15 -4.82 5.38
CA LEU A 61 13.06 -3.46 5.92
C LEU A 61 11.97 -2.68 5.19
N LEU A 62 11.00 -2.17 5.93
CA LEU A 62 9.90 -1.37 5.38
C LEU A 62 10.42 -0.02 4.89
N ILE A 63 10.02 0.39 3.68
CA ILE A 63 10.23 1.74 3.15
C ILE A 63 8.98 2.57 3.47
N GLY A 64 7.80 2.02 3.25
CA GLY A 64 6.49 2.58 3.58
C GLY A 64 5.37 1.63 3.19
N ASP A 65 4.16 1.90 3.65
CA ASP A 65 3.02 0.99 3.49
C ASP A 65 2.01 1.39 2.40
N ASP A 66 2.01 2.65 1.92
CA ASP A 66 0.89 3.11 1.08
C ASP A 66 1.27 4.02 -0.10
N GLU A 67 2.10 5.07 0.07
CA GLU A 67 2.30 6.12 -0.93
C GLU A 67 3.79 6.33 -1.25
N HIS A 68 4.18 6.04 -2.48
CA HIS A 68 5.58 6.05 -2.89
C HIS A 68 5.81 6.78 -4.21
N GLY A 69 7.01 7.33 -4.35
CA GLY A 69 7.58 7.77 -5.61
C GLY A 69 8.73 6.88 -6.05
N TRP A 70 9.03 6.89 -7.33
CA TRP A 70 10.21 6.27 -7.89
C TRP A 70 10.87 7.23 -8.86
N ASP A 71 12.03 7.76 -8.47
CA ASP A 71 12.87 8.66 -9.28
C ASP A 71 14.10 7.94 -9.84
N ASP A 72 15.09 8.68 -10.27
CA ASP A 72 16.33 8.11 -10.80
C ASP A 72 17.29 7.61 -9.71
N ASN A 73 17.08 8.00 -8.45
CA ASN A 73 17.86 7.54 -7.31
C ASN A 73 17.29 6.28 -6.65
N GLY A 74 16.00 6.03 -6.85
CA GLY A 74 15.33 4.86 -6.29
C GLY A 74 13.89 5.08 -5.87
N VAL A 75 13.40 4.20 -5.00
CA VAL A 75 12.05 4.23 -4.44
C VAL A 75 12.07 5.01 -3.13
N PHE A 76 11.10 5.90 -2.93
CA PHE A 76 10.96 6.66 -1.71
C PHE A 76 9.50 6.75 -1.25
N ASN A 77 9.29 6.73 0.06
CA ASN A 77 8.01 7.03 0.68
C ASN A 77 7.93 8.53 0.99
N PHE A 78 6.81 9.18 0.74
CA PHE A 78 6.64 10.61 1.00
C PHE A 78 5.63 10.92 2.11
N GLU A 79 5.17 9.89 2.85
CA GLU A 79 4.21 10.10 3.94
C GLU A 79 4.85 10.47 5.27
N GLY A 80 6.06 9.99 5.56
CA GLY A 80 6.72 10.18 6.84
C GLY A 80 6.18 9.32 7.99
N GLY A 81 5.13 8.54 7.76
CA GLY A 81 4.47 7.68 8.73
C GLY A 81 3.48 6.72 8.09
N CYS A 82 2.71 6.07 8.93
CA CYS A 82 1.65 5.15 8.50
C CYS A 82 0.28 5.63 8.99
N TYR A 83 -0.77 5.28 8.25
CA TYR A 83 -2.16 5.55 8.60
C TYR A 83 -2.96 4.26 8.44
N ALA A 84 -3.01 3.47 9.51
CA ALA A 84 -3.53 2.12 9.49
C ALA A 84 -4.96 2.03 10.02
N LYS A 85 -5.72 1.05 9.51
CA LYS A 85 -7.03 0.65 10.04
C LYS A 85 -6.80 -0.17 11.32
N VAL A 86 -7.61 0.08 12.36
CA VAL A 86 -7.42 -0.58 13.65
C VAL A 86 -8.69 -1.23 14.20
N ILE A 87 -9.75 -1.33 13.41
CA ILE A 87 -10.94 -2.08 13.82
C ILE A 87 -10.58 -3.57 13.98
N ASN A 88 -10.92 -4.14 15.14
CA ASN A 88 -10.54 -5.50 15.52
C ASN A 88 -9.02 -5.77 15.46
N LEU A 89 -8.19 -4.75 15.68
CA LEU A 89 -6.73 -4.91 15.67
C LEU A 89 -6.33 -5.95 16.72
N ASP A 90 -5.59 -6.95 16.28
CA ASP A 90 -5.09 -8.04 17.10
C ASP A 90 -3.55 -8.08 17.11
N LYS A 91 -2.97 -8.26 18.29
CA LYS A 91 -1.52 -8.22 18.49
C LYS A 91 -0.77 -9.36 17.81
N GLU A 92 -1.41 -10.51 17.66
CA GLU A 92 -0.75 -11.69 17.09
C GLU A 92 -0.76 -11.65 15.55
N SER A 93 -1.86 -11.13 14.97
CA SER A 93 -2.02 -11.04 13.53
C SER A 93 -1.33 -9.80 12.93
N GLU A 94 -1.31 -8.67 13.66
CA GLU A 94 -0.76 -7.39 13.17
C GLU A 94 0.18 -6.74 14.21
N PRO A 95 1.28 -7.43 14.59
CA PRO A 95 2.15 -7.00 15.68
C PRO A 95 2.81 -5.65 15.44
N ASP A 96 3.17 -5.31 14.21
CA ASP A 96 3.84 -4.06 13.88
C ASP A 96 2.92 -2.85 14.10
N ILE A 97 1.67 -2.93 13.65
CA ILE A 97 0.67 -1.87 13.88
C ILE A 97 0.38 -1.74 15.37
N TYR A 98 0.14 -2.89 16.05
CA TYR A 98 -0.18 -2.89 17.48
C TYR A 98 0.94 -2.27 18.32
N ASN A 99 2.20 -2.63 18.07
CA ASN A 99 3.36 -2.12 18.78
C ASN A 99 3.71 -0.67 18.41
N ALA A 100 3.27 -0.18 17.26
CA ALA A 100 3.44 1.21 16.85
C ALA A 100 2.50 2.18 17.58
N ILE A 101 1.43 1.66 18.22
CA ILE A 101 0.47 2.46 19.02
C ILE A 101 1.10 2.76 20.39
N LYS A 102 1.85 3.83 20.44
CA LYS A 102 2.52 4.33 21.63
C LYS A 102 2.50 5.87 21.64
N ARG A 103 3.14 6.50 22.61
CA ARG A 103 3.18 7.97 22.70
C ARG A 103 3.50 8.60 21.33
N ASN A 104 2.75 9.64 20.97
CA ASN A 104 2.76 10.36 19.69
C ASN A 104 2.07 9.64 18.53
N ALA A 105 1.40 8.49 18.75
CA ALA A 105 0.42 7.98 17.80
C ALA A 105 -0.92 8.73 18.00
N LEU A 106 -1.62 9.01 16.90
CA LEU A 106 -2.94 9.64 16.89
C LEU A 106 -3.99 8.60 16.56
N LEU A 107 -4.98 8.46 17.42
CA LEU A 107 -6.15 7.60 17.19
C LEU A 107 -7.31 8.42 16.66
N GLU A 108 -8.01 7.89 15.67
CA GLU A 108 -9.17 8.51 15.04
C GLU A 108 -10.37 7.57 15.09
N ASN A 109 -11.50 8.06 15.58
CA ASN A 109 -12.74 7.31 15.80
C ASN A 109 -12.60 6.10 16.75
N VAL A 110 -11.57 6.07 17.55
CA VAL A 110 -11.29 5.01 18.52
C VAL A 110 -11.81 5.43 19.88
N THR A 111 -12.49 4.53 20.56
CA THR A 111 -13.01 4.75 21.92
C THR A 111 -12.09 4.16 22.98
N LEU A 112 -12.25 4.66 24.20
CA LEU A 112 -11.57 4.16 25.39
C LEU A 112 -12.62 3.62 26.36
N ASP A 113 -12.29 2.56 27.07
CA ASP A 113 -13.11 2.05 28.17
C ASP A 113 -13.00 2.97 29.42
N ALA A 114 -13.71 2.60 30.49
CA ALA A 114 -13.73 3.39 31.73
C ALA A 114 -12.35 3.49 32.41
N GLU A 115 -11.46 2.57 32.15
CA GLU A 115 -10.08 2.51 32.64
C GLU A 115 -9.10 3.24 31.71
N GLY A 116 -9.58 3.80 30.59
CA GLY A 116 -8.76 4.50 29.60
C GLY A 116 -7.99 3.57 28.65
N LYS A 117 -8.37 2.30 28.57
CA LYS A 117 -7.80 1.34 27.63
C LYS A 117 -8.52 1.42 26.28
N ILE A 118 -7.79 1.21 25.20
CA ILE A 118 -8.33 1.23 23.85
C ILE A 118 -9.22 0.00 23.62
N ASP A 119 -10.43 0.22 23.11
CA ASP A 119 -11.32 -0.83 22.61
C ASP A 119 -11.31 -0.82 21.07
N PHE A 120 -10.54 -1.73 20.49
CA PHE A 120 -10.45 -1.88 19.03
C PHE A 120 -11.68 -2.56 18.41
N ALA A 121 -12.55 -3.18 19.20
CA ALA A 121 -13.76 -3.83 18.71
C ALA A 121 -14.97 -2.89 18.68
N ASP A 122 -14.90 -1.74 19.36
CA ASP A 122 -16.01 -0.79 19.42
C ASP A 122 -16.25 -0.13 18.06
N LYS A 123 -17.49 -0.21 17.60
CA LYS A 123 -18.02 0.35 16.35
C LYS A 123 -19.04 1.45 16.58
N SER A 124 -19.19 1.93 17.82
CA SER A 124 -20.23 2.89 18.18
C SER A 124 -20.11 4.23 17.45
N VAL A 125 -18.88 4.66 17.15
CA VAL A 125 -18.61 5.85 16.33
C VAL A 125 -18.68 5.48 14.84
N THR A 126 -17.85 4.53 14.40
CA THR A 126 -17.79 4.00 13.04
C THR A 126 -16.88 2.77 13.00
N GLU A 127 -17.05 1.91 11.98
CA GLU A 127 -16.11 0.83 11.67
C GLU A 127 -14.78 1.35 11.08
N ASN A 128 -14.72 2.61 10.67
CA ASN A 128 -13.52 3.23 10.10
C ASN A 128 -12.66 3.87 11.18
N THR A 129 -12.16 3.03 12.09
CA THR A 129 -11.20 3.43 13.11
C THR A 129 -9.78 3.41 12.54
N ARG A 130 -8.98 4.41 12.90
CA ARG A 130 -7.62 4.58 12.36
C ARG A 130 -6.61 4.94 13.44
N VAL A 131 -5.36 4.61 13.15
CA VAL A 131 -4.20 5.14 13.85
C VAL A 131 -3.23 5.77 12.87
N SER A 132 -2.69 6.93 13.21
CA SER A 132 -1.57 7.55 12.52
C SER A 132 -0.35 7.55 13.44
N TYR A 133 0.79 7.09 12.95
CA TYR A 133 2.05 7.08 13.71
C TYR A 133 3.25 7.35 12.79
N PRO A 134 4.32 7.96 13.35
CA PRO A 134 5.56 8.17 12.60
C PRO A 134 6.19 6.83 12.18
N ILE A 135 6.83 6.80 11.01
CA ILE A 135 7.44 5.56 10.48
C ILE A 135 8.47 4.94 11.44
N ASN A 136 9.15 5.76 12.25
CA ASN A 136 10.14 5.30 13.23
C ASN A 136 9.53 4.59 14.46
N HIS A 137 8.21 4.48 14.56
CA HIS A 137 7.57 3.58 15.52
C HIS A 137 7.69 2.11 15.12
N ILE A 138 7.90 1.83 13.83
CA ILE A 138 8.20 0.49 13.31
C ILE A 138 9.69 0.22 13.51
N GLU A 139 10.04 -0.99 13.96
CA GLU A 139 11.43 -1.38 14.21
C GLU A 139 12.20 -1.70 12.92
N ASN A 140 11.59 -2.50 12.04
CA ASN A 140 12.20 -2.97 10.80
C ASN A 140 11.99 -1.97 9.65
N ILE A 141 12.56 -0.77 9.76
CA ILE A 141 12.53 0.24 8.69
C ILE A 141 13.88 0.38 8.01
N VAL A 142 13.86 0.75 6.73
CA VAL A 142 15.07 1.03 5.96
C VAL A 142 15.83 2.24 6.53
N ARG A 143 17.15 2.23 6.37
CA ARG A 143 18.02 3.35 6.72
C ARG A 143 18.94 3.69 5.55
N PRO A 144 18.99 4.94 5.03
CA PRO A 144 18.26 6.12 5.51
C PRO A 144 16.76 5.94 5.40
N ILE A 145 16.02 6.63 6.30
CA ILE A 145 14.58 6.46 6.43
C ILE A 145 13.84 6.80 5.13
N SER A 146 12.85 5.97 4.80
CA SER A 146 11.89 6.20 3.70
C SER A 146 12.48 6.19 2.29
N SER A 147 13.66 5.64 2.07
CA SER A 147 14.23 5.50 0.73
C SER A 147 15.11 4.26 0.58
N ALA A 148 15.14 3.71 -0.64
CA ALA A 148 15.98 2.57 -1.02
C ALA A 148 16.29 2.63 -2.52
N PRO A 149 17.29 1.89 -3.02
CA PRO A 149 17.61 1.80 -4.44
C PRO A 149 16.40 1.42 -5.31
N ALA A 150 16.54 1.58 -6.61
CA ALA A 150 15.53 1.22 -7.61
C ALA A 150 14.97 -0.19 -7.39
N ALA A 151 13.66 -0.35 -7.57
CA ALA A 151 13.02 -1.64 -7.39
C ALA A 151 13.61 -2.70 -8.34
N LYS A 152 13.78 -3.91 -7.79
CA LYS A 152 14.13 -5.13 -8.53
C LYS A 152 12.88 -5.95 -8.85
N ASN A 153 11.86 -5.84 -8.02
CA ASN A 153 10.64 -6.62 -8.14
C ASN A 153 9.42 -5.70 -8.01
N VAL A 154 8.50 -5.84 -8.95
CA VAL A 154 7.18 -5.19 -8.95
C VAL A 154 6.15 -6.28 -8.81
N ILE A 155 5.36 -6.24 -7.76
CA ILE A 155 4.42 -7.30 -7.41
C ILE A 155 3.00 -6.74 -7.46
N PHE A 156 2.18 -7.31 -8.32
CA PHE A 156 0.76 -7.03 -8.41
C PHE A 156 0.00 -8.09 -7.63
N LEU A 157 -0.71 -7.68 -6.58
CA LEU A 157 -1.55 -8.55 -5.77
C LEU A 157 -2.97 -8.52 -6.31
N SER A 158 -3.51 -9.67 -6.59
CA SER A 158 -4.89 -9.83 -7.03
C SER A 158 -5.53 -10.97 -6.26
N ALA A 159 -6.70 -10.75 -5.69
CA ALA A 159 -7.52 -11.83 -5.17
C ALA A 159 -8.42 -12.32 -6.31
N ASP A 160 -8.18 -13.55 -6.79
CA ASP A 160 -9.03 -14.20 -7.78
C ASP A 160 -9.86 -15.30 -7.11
N ALA A 161 -11.06 -14.94 -6.72
CA ALA A 161 -12.01 -15.87 -6.10
C ALA A 161 -12.69 -16.82 -7.13
N PHE A 162 -12.34 -16.72 -8.43
CA PHE A 162 -12.97 -17.48 -9.51
C PHE A 162 -12.10 -18.65 -10.01
N GLY A 163 -10.87 -18.77 -9.50
CA GLY A 163 -9.95 -19.85 -9.84
C GLY A 163 -9.36 -19.77 -11.26
N VAL A 164 -9.29 -18.58 -11.83
CA VAL A 164 -8.78 -18.36 -13.20
C VAL A 164 -7.27 -18.11 -13.22
N LEU A 165 -6.77 -17.34 -12.24
CA LEU A 165 -5.37 -16.95 -12.18
C LEU A 165 -4.52 -17.99 -11.45
N PRO A 166 -3.32 -18.32 -11.96
CA PRO A 166 -2.39 -19.16 -11.22
C PRO A 166 -1.86 -18.44 -9.96
N PRO A 167 -1.30 -19.16 -8.98
CA PRO A 167 -0.79 -18.56 -7.76
C PRO A 167 0.25 -17.46 -8.00
N VAL A 168 1.16 -17.67 -8.96
CA VAL A 168 2.20 -16.67 -9.33
C VAL A 168 2.45 -16.73 -10.83
N SER A 169 2.54 -15.57 -11.47
CA SER A 169 2.92 -15.41 -12.87
C SER A 169 4.02 -14.36 -13.01
N ILE A 170 4.98 -14.62 -13.90
CA ILE A 170 5.92 -13.59 -14.35
C ILE A 170 5.24 -12.87 -15.52
N LEU A 171 5.22 -11.55 -15.47
CA LEU A 171 4.59 -10.71 -16.49
C LEU A 171 5.60 -10.20 -17.51
N THR A 172 5.22 -10.19 -18.78
CA THR A 172 5.91 -9.41 -19.80
C THR A 172 5.66 -7.92 -19.61
N GLU A 173 6.38 -7.06 -20.30
CA GLU A 173 6.18 -5.61 -20.27
C GLU A 173 4.73 -5.22 -20.62
N ALA A 174 4.20 -5.76 -21.73
CA ALA A 174 2.82 -5.50 -22.14
C ALA A 174 1.79 -5.99 -21.12
N GLN A 175 2.01 -7.15 -20.50
CA GLN A 175 1.15 -7.65 -19.43
C GLN A 175 1.26 -6.78 -18.17
N THR A 176 2.47 -6.31 -17.83
CA THR A 176 2.70 -5.39 -16.70
C THR A 176 1.89 -4.12 -16.89
N GLN A 177 1.99 -3.49 -18.06
CA GLN A 177 1.23 -2.29 -18.39
C GLN A 177 -0.29 -2.53 -18.32
N TYR A 178 -0.74 -3.66 -18.88
CA TYR A 178 -2.16 -4.03 -18.85
C TYR A 178 -2.68 -4.22 -17.42
N TYR A 179 -1.98 -5.00 -16.58
CA TYR A 179 -2.39 -5.25 -15.20
C TYR A 179 -2.35 -3.98 -14.36
N PHE A 180 -1.35 -3.14 -14.56
CA PHE A 180 -1.27 -1.86 -13.87
C PHE A 180 -2.42 -0.92 -14.26
N LEU A 181 -2.73 -0.81 -15.55
CA LEU A 181 -3.83 0.00 -16.06
C LEU A 181 -5.21 -0.53 -15.64
N SER A 182 -5.38 -1.84 -15.61
CA SER A 182 -6.67 -2.44 -15.21
C SER A 182 -6.89 -2.41 -13.71
N GLY A 183 -5.83 -2.66 -12.91
CA GLY A 183 -5.91 -2.73 -11.46
C GLY A 183 -6.96 -3.73 -10.97
N PHE A 184 -6.99 -4.92 -11.59
CA PHE A 184 -7.98 -5.95 -11.31
C PHE A 184 -7.77 -6.63 -9.97
N THR A 185 -8.85 -6.83 -9.23
CA THR A 185 -8.98 -7.79 -8.13
C THR A 185 -10.44 -8.17 -7.93
N ALA A 186 -10.73 -9.20 -7.14
CA ALA A 186 -12.06 -9.41 -6.58
C ALA A 186 -12.11 -8.81 -5.16
N LYS A 187 -13.19 -8.09 -4.86
CA LYS A 187 -13.54 -7.75 -3.48
C LYS A 187 -14.06 -9.01 -2.82
N LEU A 188 -13.44 -9.42 -1.73
CA LEU A 188 -13.85 -10.60 -0.97
C LEU A 188 -14.91 -10.22 0.05
N ALA A 189 -15.75 -11.19 0.45
CA ALA A 189 -16.76 -11.00 1.48
C ALA A 189 -16.12 -10.46 2.78
N GLY A 190 -16.73 -9.41 3.36
CA GLY A 190 -16.27 -8.79 4.61
C GLY A 190 -15.09 -7.82 4.47
N THR A 191 -14.52 -7.60 3.27
CA THR A 191 -13.42 -6.63 3.07
C THR A 191 -13.90 -5.19 3.00
N GLU A 192 -15.14 -4.99 2.52
CA GLU A 192 -15.81 -3.68 2.47
C GLU A 192 -17.28 -3.84 2.88
N ARG A 193 -17.89 -2.72 3.34
CA ARG A 193 -19.29 -2.70 3.74
C ARG A 193 -20.19 -3.07 2.56
N GLY A 194 -21.09 -4.03 2.77
CA GLY A 194 -22.08 -4.46 1.76
C GLY A 194 -21.56 -5.50 0.75
N ILE A 195 -20.30 -5.92 0.84
CA ILE A 195 -19.76 -7.01 0.02
C ILE A 195 -19.98 -8.33 0.74
N THR A 196 -20.90 -9.14 0.23
CA THR A 196 -21.28 -10.47 0.76
C THR A 196 -20.78 -11.62 -0.10
N GLU A 197 -20.47 -11.35 -1.36
CA GLU A 197 -19.96 -12.32 -2.33
C GLU A 197 -18.75 -11.75 -3.08
N PRO A 198 -17.84 -12.59 -3.62
CA PRO A 198 -16.73 -12.12 -4.43
C PRO A 198 -17.21 -11.30 -5.63
N THR A 199 -16.76 -10.07 -5.74
CA THR A 199 -17.18 -9.15 -6.79
C THR A 199 -15.96 -8.62 -7.55
N PRO A 200 -15.86 -8.83 -8.88
CA PRO A 200 -14.79 -8.26 -9.68
C PRO A 200 -14.76 -6.74 -9.56
N THR A 201 -13.58 -6.19 -9.39
CA THR A 201 -13.38 -4.74 -9.35
C THR A 201 -12.15 -4.32 -10.10
N PHE A 202 -12.16 -3.11 -10.62
CA PHE A 202 -11.08 -2.51 -11.38
C PHE A 202 -10.79 -1.12 -10.81
N SER A 203 -9.51 -0.82 -10.63
CA SER A 203 -9.06 0.49 -10.20
C SER A 203 -7.77 0.83 -10.92
N ALA A 204 -7.83 1.67 -11.94
CA ALA A 204 -6.68 2.03 -12.76
C ALA A 204 -5.48 2.41 -11.88
N CYS A 205 -4.32 1.85 -12.17
CA CYS A 205 -3.08 2.05 -11.42
C CYS A 205 -3.19 1.73 -9.93
N PHE A 206 -4.17 0.91 -9.53
CA PHE A 206 -4.51 0.59 -8.12
C PHE A 206 -4.87 1.80 -7.24
N GLY A 207 -5.18 2.94 -7.86
CA GLY A 207 -5.46 4.19 -7.16
C GLY A 207 -6.33 5.15 -7.98
N GLN A 208 -7.26 4.66 -8.79
CA GLN A 208 -8.05 5.45 -9.74
C GLN A 208 -8.67 6.70 -9.13
N ALA A 209 -9.16 6.63 -7.89
CA ALA A 209 -9.79 7.76 -7.20
C ALA A 209 -8.83 8.93 -6.90
N PHE A 210 -7.52 8.73 -7.03
CA PHE A 210 -6.47 9.70 -6.68
C PHE A 210 -5.66 10.16 -7.89
N LEU A 211 -6.02 9.70 -9.10
CA LEU A 211 -5.30 10.06 -10.32
C LEU A 211 -5.82 11.40 -10.85
N GLU A 212 -4.92 12.33 -11.09
CA GLU A 212 -5.20 13.67 -11.64
C GLU A 212 -4.84 13.79 -13.13
N LEU A 213 -4.05 12.84 -13.65
CA LEU A 213 -3.67 12.72 -15.05
C LEU A 213 -4.29 11.45 -15.65
N HIS A 214 -4.22 11.30 -16.97
CA HIS A 214 -4.69 10.09 -17.62
C HIS A 214 -3.88 8.86 -17.12
N PRO A 215 -4.53 7.71 -16.84
CA PRO A 215 -3.86 6.53 -16.29
C PRO A 215 -2.62 6.06 -17.06
N THR A 216 -2.61 6.22 -18.39
CA THR A 216 -1.46 5.86 -19.22
C THR A 216 -0.19 6.63 -18.84
N LYS A 217 -0.30 7.86 -18.34
CA LYS A 217 0.87 8.65 -17.90
C LYS A 217 1.60 7.96 -16.73
N TYR A 218 0.84 7.41 -15.78
CA TYR A 218 1.41 6.67 -14.65
C TYR A 218 2.03 5.35 -15.09
N ALA A 219 1.37 4.64 -16.01
CA ALA A 219 1.88 3.38 -16.55
C ALA A 219 3.18 3.59 -17.33
N GLU A 220 3.26 4.65 -18.16
CA GLU A 220 4.48 5.01 -18.89
C GLU A 220 5.66 5.30 -17.94
N GLU A 221 5.44 6.07 -16.88
CA GLU A 221 6.50 6.39 -15.93
C GLU A 221 6.96 5.14 -15.14
N LEU A 222 6.03 4.27 -14.75
CA LEU A 222 6.38 2.99 -14.09
C LEU A 222 7.22 2.11 -15.02
N VAL A 223 6.78 1.89 -16.25
CA VAL A 223 7.48 1.05 -17.24
C VAL A 223 8.88 1.61 -17.52
N LYS A 224 9.04 2.91 -17.75
CA LYS A 224 10.35 3.55 -17.93
C LYS A 224 11.31 3.27 -16.75
N LYS A 225 10.82 3.35 -15.51
CA LYS A 225 11.64 3.05 -14.32
C LYS A 225 12.00 1.57 -14.25
N MET A 226 11.07 0.69 -14.59
CA MET A 226 11.32 -0.76 -14.64
C MET A 226 12.35 -1.14 -15.71
N GLU A 227 12.23 -0.61 -16.91
CA GLU A 227 13.21 -0.82 -17.99
C GLU A 227 14.61 -0.37 -17.57
N LYS A 228 14.73 0.85 -17.01
CA LYS A 228 16.00 1.42 -16.57
C LYS A 228 16.65 0.58 -15.46
N SER A 229 15.87 0.01 -14.54
CA SER A 229 16.37 -0.77 -13.41
C SER A 229 16.52 -2.27 -13.70
N GLY A 230 15.92 -2.77 -14.80
CA GLY A 230 15.81 -4.19 -15.09
C GLY A 230 14.85 -4.93 -14.14
N ALA A 231 13.89 -4.22 -13.54
CA ALA A 231 12.93 -4.80 -12.62
C ALA A 231 12.02 -5.82 -13.31
N LYS A 232 11.70 -6.90 -12.58
CA LYS A 232 10.75 -7.91 -13.03
C LYS A 232 9.39 -7.69 -12.39
N ALA A 233 8.33 -7.94 -13.17
CA ALA A 233 6.96 -7.86 -12.68
C ALA A 233 6.38 -9.26 -12.44
N TYR A 234 5.61 -9.37 -11.37
CA TYR A 234 4.92 -10.60 -10.97
C TYR A 234 3.48 -10.29 -10.64
N LEU A 235 2.58 -11.18 -11.05
CA LEU A 235 1.21 -11.23 -10.55
C LEU A 235 1.16 -12.34 -9.49
N VAL A 236 0.67 -12.00 -8.30
CA VAL A 236 0.49 -12.94 -7.19
C VAL A 236 -0.99 -12.98 -6.84
N ASN A 237 -1.57 -14.17 -6.97
CA ASN A 237 -2.95 -14.43 -6.59
C ASN A 237 -3.02 -14.76 -5.09
N THR A 238 -3.78 -13.96 -4.34
CA THR A 238 -3.94 -14.09 -2.89
C THR A 238 -5.36 -14.50 -2.49
N GLY A 239 -6.22 -14.81 -3.45
CA GLY A 239 -7.59 -15.25 -3.22
C GLY A 239 -7.77 -16.75 -3.22
#